data_91cfaff195944ff51adfd47020e0421f
#
_entry.id   91cfaff195944ff51adfd47020e0421f
#
_cell.length_a   1.000
_cell.length_b   1.000
_cell.length_c   1.000
_cell.angle_alpha   90.00
_cell.angle_beta   90.00
_cell.angle_gamma   90.00
#
_symmetry.space_group_name_H-M   'P 1'
#
loop_
_entity.id
_entity.type
_entity.pdbx_description
1 polymer ?
#
loop_
_entity_poly.entity_id
_entity_poly.type
_entity_poly.pdbx_seq_one_letter_code
_entity_poly.pdbx_strand_id
1 'polypeptide(L)'
;IQIKNLSDQLFEFFLINSGQQPQMEKSESIAFVMEDYCSELCNVLQTNGYTVTLGWKQWEEVKISVCYDYIGRIMNNLLSNLLKYADKTKEILLDMGICQDEFFFSIMNAAANKEQDHRGTGIGVHNIEIMMEQMQGRCEEECGEESYRICLYFPLEKSENS
;
A
#
# COMPACT_ATOMS: atom_id res chain seq x y z
N ILE A 1 4.99 7.53 -10.58
CA ILE A 1 5.40 7.21 -9.19
C ILE A 1 6.75 7.86 -8.91
N GLN A 2 6.83 8.62 -7.84
CA GLN A 2 8.06 9.27 -7.39
C GLN A 2 8.54 8.65 -6.09
N ILE A 3 9.88 8.50 -5.97
CA ILE A 3 10.49 8.07 -4.72
C ILE A 3 10.42 9.24 -3.74
N LYS A 4 9.83 9.01 -2.56
CA LYS A 4 9.67 10.04 -1.54
C LYS A 4 10.89 10.14 -0.65
N ASN A 5 11.38 11.35 -0.47
CA ASN A 5 12.41 11.68 0.52
C ASN A 5 11.75 12.16 1.83
N LEU A 6 12.57 12.46 2.83
CA LEU A 6 12.08 12.92 4.14
C LEU A 6 11.25 14.21 4.03
N SER A 7 11.68 15.17 3.20
CA SER A 7 10.95 16.43 3.02
C SER A 7 9.56 16.18 2.43
N ASP A 8 9.45 15.29 1.44
CA ASP A 8 8.16 14.92 0.84
C ASP A 8 7.25 14.25 1.87
N GLN A 9 7.81 13.36 2.69
CA GLN A 9 7.05 12.67 3.74
C GLN A 9 6.56 13.63 4.83
N LEU A 10 7.37 14.59 5.24
CA LEU A 10 6.97 15.61 6.21
C LEU A 10 5.88 16.54 5.65
N PHE A 11 6.03 16.96 4.40
CA PHE A 11 5.02 17.78 3.72
C PHE A 11 3.68 17.02 3.65
N GLU A 12 3.72 15.75 3.27
CA GLU A 12 2.55 14.88 3.23
C GLU A 12 1.92 14.73 4.62
N PHE A 13 2.73 14.55 5.67
CA PHE A 13 2.25 14.48 7.04
C PHE A 13 1.46 15.73 7.43
N PHE A 14 1.98 16.92 7.14
CA PHE A 14 1.26 18.16 7.41
C PHE A 14 -0.03 18.27 6.58
N LEU A 15 0.00 17.86 5.34
CA LEU A 15 -1.15 17.91 4.45
C LEU A 15 -2.31 17.02 4.96
N ILE A 16 -2.03 15.76 5.29
CA ILE A 16 -3.06 14.81 5.75
C ILE A 16 -3.56 15.12 7.15
N ASN A 17 -2.81 15.88 7.95
CA ASN A 17 -3.21 16.35 9.30
C ASN A 17 -3.79 17.76 9.30
N SER A 18 -4.03 18.38 8.14
CA SER A 18 -4.50 19.77 8.06
C SER A 18 -5.98 19.97 8.40
N GLY A 19 -6.69 18.89 8.72
CA GLY A 19 -8.13 18.93 9.02
C GLY A 19 -9.05 18.83 7.81
N GLN A 20 -8.50 18.75 6.60
CA GLN A 20 -9.30 18.50 5.41
C GLN A 20 -9.68 17.03 5.34
N GLN A 21 -10.96 16.78 5.05
CA GLN A 21 -11.45 15.42 4.83
C GLN A 21 -11.06 14.95 3.42
N PRO A 22 -10.67 13.67 3.25
CA PRO A 22 -10.40 13.14 1.92
C PRO A 22 -11.68 13.11 1.09
N GLN A 23 -11.54 13.40 -0.20
CA GLN A 23 -12.65 13.28 -1.14
C GLN A 23 -12.82 11.81 -1.51
N MET A 24 -13.83 11.18 -0.93
CA MET A 24 -14.13 9.76 -1.17
C MET A 24 -14.96 9.59 -2.44
N GLU A 25 -14.57 8.61 -3.23
CA GLU A 25 -15.28 8.23 -4.45
C GLU A 25 -15.62 6.74 -4.39
N LYS A 26 -16.81 6.40 -4.87
CA LYS A 26 -17.21 5.01 -5.02
C LYS A 26 -16.51 4.44 -6.24
N SER A 27 -15.74 3.38 -6.03
CA SER A 27 -15.12 2.68 -7.14
C SER A 27 -16.10 1.64 -7.68
N GLU A 28 -16.29 1.61 -8.99
CA GLU A 28 -17.10 0.57 -9.64
C GLU A 28 -16.43 -0.79 -9.57
N SER A 29 -15.10 -0.81 -9.51
CA SER A 29 -14.30 -2.02 -9.30
C SER A 29 -12.95 -1.64 -8.73
N ILE A 30 -12.68 -2.09 -7.49
CA ILE A 30 -11.37 -1.89 -6.88
C ILE A 30 -10.26 -2.61 -7.65
N ALA A 31 -10.58 -3.75 -8.25
CA ALA A 31 -9.65 -4.48 -9.09
C ALA A 31 -9.07 -3.59 -10.18
N PHE A 32 -9.92 -2.82 -10.85
CA PHE A 32 -9.50 -1.96 -11.94
C PHE A 32 -8.54 -0.86 -11.47
N VAL A 33 -8.84 -0.25 -10.32
CA VAL A 33 -7.99 0.80 -9.72
C VAL A 33 -6.64 0.23 -9.29
N MET A 34 -6.68 -0.88 -8.57
CA MET A 34 -5.46 -1.50 -8.03
C MET A 34 -4.59 -2.12 -9.12
N GLU A 35 -5.19 -2.62 -10.19
CA GLU A 35 -4.44 -3.22 -11.31
C GLU A 35 -3.49 -2.20 -11.95
N ASP A 36 -3.93 -0.99 -12.19
CA ASP A 36 -3.09 0.07 -12.74
C ASP A 36 -1.92 0.40 -11.79
N TYR A 37 -2.20 0.59 -10.51
CA TYR A 37 -1.16 0.87 -9.52
C TYR A 37 -0.19 -0.31 -9.36
N CYS A 38 -0.68 -1.54 -9.36
CA CYS A 38 0.16 -2.73 -9.27
C CYS A 38 1.05 -2.88 -10.51
N SER A 39 0.52 -2.63 -11.70
CA SER A 39 1.30 -2.66 -12.94
C SER A 39 2.44 -1.66 -12.91
N GLU A 40 2.17 -0.44 -12.47
CA GLU A 40 3.18 0.60 -12.35
C GLU A 40 4.22 0.25 -11.28
N LEU A 41 3.79 -0.24 -10.13
CA LEU A 41 4.67 -0.69 -9.05
C LEU A 41 5.59 -1.82 -9.53
N CYS A 42 5.04 -2.84 -10.18
CA CYS A 42 5.81 -3.96 -10.74
C CYS A 42 6.82 -3.49 -11.77
N ASN A 43 6.43 -2.58 -12.64
CA ASN A 43 7.31 -2.05 -13.68
C ASN A 43 8.52 -1.33 -13.07
N VAL A 44 8.30 -0.47 -12.09
CA VAL A 44 9.38 0.25 -11.42
C VAL A 44 10.30 -0.72 -10.66
N LEU A 45 9.73 -1.68 -9.94
CA LEU A 45 10.51 -2.67 -9.19
C LEU A 45 11.35 -3.54 -10.13
N GLN A 46 10.78 -4.05 -11.20
CA GLN A 46 11.48 -4.89 -12.17
C GLN A 46 12.60 -4.12 -12.88
N THR A 47 12.35 -2.87 -13.23
CA THR A 47 13.36 -1.99 -13.82
C THR A 47 14.54 -1.78 -12.87
N ASN A 48 14.31 -1.81 -11.56
CA ASN A 48 15.32 -1.67 -10.52
C ASN A 48 15.95 -3.01 -10.08
N GLY A 49 15.65 -4.10 -10.77
CA GLY A 49 16.29 -5.40 -10.53
C GLY A 49 15.59 -6.29 -9.51
N TYR A 50 14.37 -5.96 -9.10
CA TYR A 50 13.58 -6.81 -8.19
C TYR A 50 12.76 -7.83 -8.97
N THR A 51 12.53 -8.99 -8.35
CA THR A 51 11.57 -9.99 -8.83
C THR A 51 10.27 -9.83 -8.05
N VAL A 52 9.15 -9.73 -8.76
CA VAL A 52 7.83 -9.55 -8.17
C VAL A 52 6.95 -10.74 -8.51
N THR A 53 6.32 -11.32 -7.51
CA THR A 53 5.37 -12.43 -7.64
C THR A 53 3.99 -11.95 -7.20
N LEU A 54 2.98 -12.30 -8.01
CA LEU A 54 1.58 -11.94 -7.74
C LEU A 54 0.86 -13.16 -7.15
N GLY A 55 0.22 -12.98 -5.99
CA GLY A 55 -0.44 -14.05 -5.27
C GLY A 55 -1.89 -14.33 -5.69
N TRP A 56 -2.50 -13.45 -6.51
CA TRP A 56 -3.89 -13.63 -6.95
C TRP A 56 -3.95 -14.16 -8.38
N LYS A 57 -5.02 -14.90 -8.67
CA LYS A 57 -5.26 -15.47 -10.01
C LYS A 57 -6.49 -14.91 -10.70
N GLN A 58 -7.48 -14.51 -9.94
CA GLN A 58 -8.75 -13.98 -10.45
C GLN A 58 -9.23 -12.86 -9.54
N TRP A 59 -9.94 -11.92 -10.15
CA TRP A 59 -10.57 -10.79 -9.48
C TRP A 59 -12.04 -11.08 -9.22
N GLU A 60 -12.47 -10.82 -8.00
CA GLU A 60 -13.88 -10.62 -7.74
C GLU A 60 -14.18 -9.13 -7.84
N GLU A 61 -15.29 -8.79 -8.49
CA GLU A 61 -15.74 -7.40 -8.51
C GLU A 61 -16.22 -7.00 -7.13
N VAL A 62 -15.50 -6.11 -6.50
CA VAL A 62 -15.88 -5.55 -5.21
C VAL A 62 -15.92 -4.05 -5.29
N LYS A 63 -16.87 -3.46 -4.59
CA LYS A 63 -17.03 -2.02 -4.51
C LYS A 63 -16.55 -1.53 -3.15
N ILE A 64 -15.66 -0.55 -3.20
CA ILE A 64 -15.20 0.16 -2.02
C ILE A 64 -15.21 1.66 -2.29
N SER A 65 -15.26 2.45 -1.24
CA SER A 65 -15.07 3.89 -1.33
C SER A 65 -13.61 4.22 -1.02
N VAL A 66 -12.98 4.99 -1.88
CA VAL A 66 -11.57 5.39 -1.72
C VAL A 66 -11.37 6.85 -2.11
N CYS A 67 -10.31 7.44 -1.57
CA CYS A 67 -9.77 8.69 -2.06
C CYS A 67 -8.60 8.37 -3.00
N TYR A 68 -8.74 8.63 -4.29
CA TYR A 68 -7.72 8.28 -5.28
C TYR A 68 -6.39 8.97 -5.02
N ASP A 69 -6.42 10.22 -4.55
CA ASP A 69 -5.19 10.92 -4.14
C ASP A 69 -4.46 10.18 -3.04
N TYR A 70 -5.18 9.69 -2.05
CA TYR A 70 -4.60 8.91 -0.95
C TYR A 70 -4.04 7.57 -1.41
N ILE A 71 -4.76 6.86 -2.29
CA ILE A 71 -4.25 5.59 -2.86
C ILE A 71 -2.93 5.82 -3.57
N GLY A 72 -2.84 6.85 -4.41
CA GLY A 72 -1.60 7.21 -5.09
C GLY A 72 -0.45 7.51 -4.12
N ARG A 73 -0.71 8.28 -3.07
CA ARG A 73 0.28 8.60 -2.03
C ARG A 73 0.72 7.37 -1.24
N ILE A 74 -0.22 6.50 -0.90
CA ILE A 74 0.07 5.22 -0.21
C ILE A 74 0.97 4.35 -1.09
N MET A 75 0.64 4.18 -2.37
CA MET A 75 1.43 3.37 -3.28
C MET A 75 2.85 3.94 -3.46
N ASN A 76 3.00 5.26 -3.51
CA ASN A 76 4.31 5.92 -3.56
C ASN A 76 5.12 5.68 -2.29
N ASN A 77 4.51 5.73 -1.12
CA ASN A 77 5.17 5.42 0.15
C ASN A 77 5.62 3.96 0.21
N LEU A 78 4.76 3.03 -0.24
CA LEU A 78 5.09 1.61 -0.29
C LEU A 78 6.26 1.35 -1.25
N LEU A 79 6.25 1.94 -2.42
CA LEU A 79 7.33 1.80 -3.39
C LEU A 79 8.65 2.36 -2.84
N SER A 80 8.63 3.54 -2.23
CA SER A 80 9.81 4.13 -1.60
C SER A 80 10.43 3.21 -0.55
N ASN A 81 9.59 2.58 0.28
CA ASN A 81 10.05 1.64 1.29
C ASN A 81 10.70 0.40 0.66
N LEU A 82 10.09 -0.15 -0.38
CA LEU A 82 10.63 -1.31 -1.08
C LEU A 82 12.00 -0.99 -1.70
N LEU A 83 12.13 0.15 -2.38
CA LEU A 83 13.39 0.53 -3.01
C LEU A 83 14.50 0.81 -2.01
N LYS A 84 14.17 1.24 -0.78
CA LYS A 84 15.16 1.52 0.26
C LYS A 84 15.56 0.26 1.05
N TYR A 85 14.65 -0.65 1.30
CA TYR A 85 14.82 -1.68 2.33
C TYR A 85 14.70 -3.12 1.85
N ALA A 86 14.06 -3.38 0.72
CA ALA A 86 13.86 -4.75 0.25
C ALA A 86 15.16 -5.36 -0.30
N ASP A 87 15.38 -6.64 0.01
CA ASP A 87 16.48 -7.42 -0.53
C ASP A 87 16.19 -7.81 -1.98
N LYS A 88 17.03 -7.34 -2.91
CA LYS A 88 16.89 -7.61 -4.35
C LYS A 88 17.08 -9.07 -4.73
N THR A 89 17.73 -9.86 -3.89
CA THR A 89 17.97 -11.28 -4.14
C THR A 89 16.77 -12.15 -3.81
N LYS A 90 15.75 -11.58 -3.16
CA LYS A 90 14.52 -12.27 -2.79
C LYS A 90 13.33 -11.68 -3.52
N GLU A 91 12.34 -12.52 -3.78
CA GLU A 91 11.11 -12.05 -4.43
C GLU A 91 10.28 -11.16 -3.51
N ILE A 92 9.61 -10.20 -4.13
CA ILE A 92 8.57 -9.40 -3.48
C ILE A 92 7.23 -10.03 -3.84
N LEU A 93 6.41 -10.31 -2.82
CA LEU A 93 5.10 -10.90 -3.02
C LEU A 93 4.02 -9.83 -2.86
N LEU A 94 3.24 -9.62 -3.89
CA LEU A 94 2.03 -8.82 -3.86
C LEU A 94 0.83 -9.75 -3.80
N ASP A 95 -0.10 -9.49 -2.91
CA ASP A 95 -1.33 -10.26 -2.83
C ASP A 95 -2.51 -9.35 -2.58
N MET A 96 -3.69 -9.76 -3.01
CA MET A 96 -4.93 -9.05 -2.74
C MET A 96 -6.12 -9.99 -2.90
N GLY A 97 -7.19 -9.65 -2.22
CA GLY A 97 -8.39 -10.46 -2.22
C GLY A 97 -9.42 -9.94 -1.24
N ILE A 98 -10.40 -10.80 -0.96
CA ILE A 98 -11.46 -10.52 0.00
C ILE A 98 -11.25 -11.45 1.19
N CYS A 99 -11.30 -10.86 2.38
CA CYS A 99 -11.28 -11.59 3.64
C CYS A 99 -12.42 -11.06 4.51
N GLN A 100 -13.42 -11.88 4.77
CA GLN A 100 -14.64 -11.47 5.49
C GLN A 100 -15.32 -10.30 4.75
N ASP A 101 -15.49 -9.16 5.43
CA ASP A 101 -16.16 -7.98 4.88
C ASP A 101 -15.16 -6.91 4.41
N GLU A 102 -13.93 -7.29 4.17
CA GLU A 102 -12.86 -6.37 3.77
C GLU A 102 -12.15 -6.83 2.50
N PHE A 103 -11.79 -5.87 1.66
CA PHE A 103 -10.81 -6.07 0.61
C PHE A 103 -9.42 -5.81 1.19
N PHE A 104 -8.45 -6.68 0.91
CA PHE A 104 -7.08 -6.48 1.35
C PHE A 104 -6.10 -6.38 0.18
N PHE A 105 -5.07 -5.58 0.37
CA PHE A 105 -3.87 -5.52 -0.47
C PHE A 105 -2.66 -5.66 0.43
N SER A 106 -1.75 -6.59 0.11
CA SER A 106 -0.56 -6.81 0.93
C SER A 106 0.71 -6.89 0.10
N ILE A 107 1.80 -6.43 0.70
CA ILE A 107 3.15 -6.54 0.16
C ILE A 107 4.01 -7.23 1.21
N MET A 108 4.74 -8.26 0.79
CA MET A 108 5.72 -8.94 1.63
C MET A 108 7.08 -8.95 0.95
N ASN A 109 8.11 -8.60 1.68
CA ASN A 109 9.48 -8.59 1.20
C ASN A 109 10.45 -9.07 2.28
N ALA A 110 11.62 -9.55 1.84
CA ALA A 110 12.75 -9.75 2.75
C ALA A 110 13.49 -8.43 2.94
N ALA A 111 14.03 -8.21 4.13
CA ALA A 111 14.83 -7.03 4.42
C ALA A 111 16.28 -7.22 3.98
N ALA A 112 16.86 -6.21 3.36
CA ALA A 112 18.20 -6.26 2.80
C ALA A 112 19.30 -6.37 3.86
N ASN A 113 19.08 -5.90 5.08
CA ASN A 113 20.12 -5.85 6.10
C ASN A 113 19.52 -5.85 7.51
N LYS A 114 20.01 -6.79 8.36
CA LYS A 114 19.54 -6.92 9.75
C LYS A 114 20.14 -5.88 10.70
N GLU A 115 21.26 -5.27 10.35
CA GLU A 115 22.04 -4.41 11.25
C GLU A 115 21.60 -2.94 11.25
N GLN A 116 20.81 -2.54 10.28
CA GLN A 116 20.26 -1.19 10.22
C GLN A 116 18.79 -1.25 10.60
N ASP A 117 18.39 -0.46 11.57
CA ASP A 117 16.97 -0.24 11.86
C ASP A 117 16.37 0.51 10.67
N HIS A 118 15.85 -0.26 9.71
CA HIS A 118 15.49 0.20 8.38
C HIS A 118 14.12 0.83 8.26
N ARG A 119 13.45 1.02 9.38
CA ARG A 119 12.17 1.71 9.36
C ARG A 119 12.31 3.19 9.05
N GLY A 120 13.57 3.67 8.86
CA GLY A 120 13.86 5.06 8.63
C GLY A 120 13.27 5.92 9.74
N THR A 121 12.58 7.00 9.38
CA THR A 121 11.86 7.83 10.34
C THR A 121 10.49 7.26 10.73
N GLY A 122 10.00 6.23 10.04
CA GLY A 122 8.66 5.70 10.22
C GLY A 122 7.54 6.60 9.70
N ILE A 123 7.86 7.77 9.18
CA ILE A 123 6.86 8.76 8.75
C ILE A 123 6.04 8.24 7.57
N GLY A 124 6.68 7.54 6.63
CA GLY A 124 5.99 6.99 5.46
C GLY A 124 4.89 6.01 5.85
N VAL A 125 5.19 5.08 6.74
CA VAL A 125 4.21 4.11 7.25
C VAL A 125 3.16 4.80 8.11
N HIS A 126 3.57 5.74 8.96
CA HIS A 126 2.64 6.52 9.78
C HIS A 126 1.64 7.29 8.89
N ASN A 127 2.11 7.90 7.81
CA ASN A 127 1.25 8.57 6.84
C ASN A 127 0.26 7.59 6.19
N ILE A 128 0.71 6.37 5.86
CA ILE A 128 -0.17 5.32 5.33
C ILE A 128 -1.27 4.99 6.34
N GLU A 129 -0.91 4.79 7.60
CA GLU A 129 -1.88 4.50 8.67
C GLU A 129 -2.95 5.60 8.79
N ILE A 130 -2.53 6.87 8.80
CA ILE A 130 -3.45 8.00 8.89
C ILE A 130 -4.38 8.04 7.67
N MET A 131 -3.85 7.92 6.47
CA MET A 131 -4.66 7.94 5.24
C MET A 131 -5.65 6.79 5.21
N MET A 132 -5.24 5.59 5.63
CA MET A 132 -6.14 4.44 5.72
C MET A 132 -7.26 4.68 6.73
N GLU A 133 -6.95 5.20 7.92
CA GLU A 133 -7.96 5.54 8.93
C GLU A 133 -8.96 6.58 8.42
N GLN A 134 -8.49 7.60 7.73
CA GLN A 134 -9.36 8.63 7.15
C GLN A 134 -10.27 8.10 6.05
N MET A 135 -9.88 7.00 5.40
CA MET A 135 -10.73 6.27 4.44
C MET A 135 -11.56 5.17 5.11
N GLN A 136 -11.58 5.09 6.45
CA GLN A 136 -12.27 4.07 7.23
C GLN A 136 -11.73 2.65 7.04
N GLY A 137 -10.52 2.54 6.52
CA GLY A 137 -9.77 1.30 6.46
C GLY A 137 -8.78 1.16 7.61
N ARG A 138 -7.88 0.21 7.46
CA ARG A 138 -6.82 0.00 8.45
C ARG A 138 -5.56 -0.55 7.78
N CYS A 139 -4.45 -0.43 8.48
CA CYS A 139 -3.14 -0.89 8.03
C CYS A 139 -2.53 -1.77 9.12
N GLU A 140 -2.01 -2.93 8.74
CA GLU A 140 -1.30 -3.83 9.63
C GLU A 140 0.12 -4.09 9.12
N GLU A 141 1.08 -4.05 10.02
CA GLU A 141 2.46 -4.41 9.75
C GLU A 141 2.85 -5.68 10.50
N GLU A 142 3.57 -6.56 9.83
CA GLU A 142 4.19 -7.72 10.44
C GLU A 142 5.70 -7.69 10.17
N CYS A 143 6.49 -7.59 11.24
CA CYS A 143 7.94 -7.61 11.19
C CYS A 143 8.46 -8.95 11.69
N GLY A 144 8.94 -9.81 10.78
CA GLY A 144 9.67 -11.02 11.12
C GLY A 144 11.17 -10.76 11.23
N GLU A 145 11.94 -11.81 11.52
CA GLU A 145 13.40 -11.68 11.62
C GLU A 145 14.04 -11.30 10.27
N GLU A 146 13.53 -11.83 9.19
CA GLU A 146 14.05 -11.61 7.83
C GLU A 146 13.00 -11.12 6.84
N SER A 147 11.78 -10.91 7.31
CA SER A 147 10.67 -10.53 6.45
C SER A 147 9.90 -9.34 7.01
N TYR A 148 9.29 -8.60 6.10
CA TYR A 148 8.40 -7.50 6.42
C TYR A 148 7.15 -7.63 5.55
N ARG A 149 5.98 -7.51 6.17
CA ARG A 149 4.70 -7.50 5.47
C ARG A 149 3.87 -6.31 5.92
N ILE A 150 3.29 -5.62 4.96
CA ILE A 150 2.30 -4.58 5.21
C ILE A 150 1.01 -4.97 4.50
N CYS A 151 -0.11 -4.84 5.18
CA CYS A 151 -1.43 -5.14 4.65
C CYS A 151 -2.39 -3.99 4.85
N LEU A 152 -3.05 -3.60 3.78
CA LEU A 152 -4.08 -2.56 3.77
C LEU A 152 -5.44 -3.23 3.66
N TYR A 153 -6.38 -2.82 4.52
CA TYR A 153 -7.74 -3.36 4.54
C TYR A 153 -8.74 -2.25 4.29
N PHE A 154 -9.62 -2.46 3.34
CA PHE A 154 -10.68 -1.52 2.96
C PHE A 154 -12.03 -2.16 3.21
N PRO A 155 -12.97 -1.46 3.88
CA PRO A 155 -14.31 -2.00 4.08
C PRO A 155 -15.04 -2.14 2.74
N LEU A 156 -15.72 -3.27 2.54
CA LEU A 156 -16.57 -3.46 1.39
C LEU A 156 -17.82 -2.60 1.52
N GLU A 157 -18.29 -2.05 0.40
CA GLU A 157 -19.59 -1.39 0.38
C GLU A 157 -20.69 -2.42 0.62
N LYS A 158 -21.61 -2.10 1.52
CA LYS A 158 -22.80 -2.93 1.74
C LYS A 158 -23.70 -2.78 0.52
N SER A 159 -24.17 -3.92 0.00
CA SER A 159 -25.17 -3.90 -1.06
C SER A 159 -26.46 -3.26 -0.54
N GLU A 160 -27.03 -2.33 -1.30
CA GLU A 160 -28.25 -1.61 -0.93
C GLU A 160 -29.51 -2.52 -0.89
N ASN A 161 -29.35 -3.81 -1.14
CA ASN A 161 -30.43 -4.79 -1.21
C ASN A 161 -30.44 -5.75 -0.02
N SER A 162 -30.50 -5.19 1.17
CA SER A 162 -30.79 -6.01 2.36
C SER A 162 -31.94 -5.42 3.14
#